data_7de30b9e8bef466b00a63eb29a948d4b
#
_entry.id   7de30b9e8bef466b00a63eb29a948d4b
#
_cell.length_a   1.000
_cell.length_b   1.000
_cell.length_c   1.000
_cell.angle_alpha   90.00
_cell.angle_beta   90.00
_cell.angle_gamma   90.00
#
_symmetry.space_group_name_H-M   'P 1'
#
loop_
_entity.id
_entity.type
_entity.pdbx_description
1 polymer ?
#
loop_
_entity_poly.entity_id
_entity_poly.type
_entity_poly.pdbx_seq_one_letter_code
_entity_poly.pdbx_strand_id
1 'polypeptide(L)'
;MSRFTENISRFFLNRRNIFILGFVLTFVLTLLEVSHGKQYNFFTFQNGTFDFWKGEDPYGVEKYDFLYGPLFAILFAPFAYLGMTVGPFVWNLFNFSMFFCAIFTLPRLTENQKCQTYLYTAMILATTQMSMQFNPVVAYLFLFAFTLLERGKPFWAITLILISGFCKIYGIFEL
;
A
#
# COMPACT_ATOMS: atom_id res chain seq x y z
N MET A 1 -11.33 -34.48 -11.02
CA MET A 1 -10.78 -33.56 -10.05
C MET A 1 -11.25 -33.98 -8.67
N SER A 2 -10.39 -34.17 -7.66
CA SER A 2 -10.84 -34.68 -6.35
C SER A 2 -11.68 -33.61 -5.62
N ARG A 3 -12.65 -34.05 -4.79
CA ARG A 3 -13.45 -33.12 -3.95
C ARG A 3 -12.57 -32.16 -3.11
N PHE A 4 -11.38 -32.59 -2.78
CA PHE A 4 -10.40 -31.80 -2.03
C PHE A 4 -9.89 -30.59 -2.84
N THR A 5 -9.50 -30.80 -4.11
CA THR A 5 -9.03 -29.71 -4.98
C THR A 5 -10.13 -28.70 -5.29
N GLU A 6 -11.38 -29.16 -5.40
CA GLU A 6 -12.53 -28.28 -5.61
C GLU A 6 -12.81 -27.41 -4.38
N ASN A 7 -12.74 -27.96 -3.18
CA ASN A 7 -12.93 -27.19 -1.94
C ASN A 7 -11.83 -26.14 -1.73
N ILE A 8 -10.57 -26.48 -2.03
CA ILE A 8 -9.45 -25.52 -1.97
C ILE A 8 -9.68 -24.38 -2.96
N SER A 9 -10.04 -24.71 -4.21
CA SER A 9 -10.31 -23.70 -5.24
C SER A 9 -11.46 -22.78 -4.80
N ARG A 10 -12.56 -23.31 -4.30
CA ARG A 10 -13.68 -22.51 -3.77
C ARG A 10 -13.26 -21.60 -2.61
N PHE A 11 -12.38 -22.07 -1.75
CA PHE A 11 -11.86 -21.26 -0.63
C PHE A 11 -11.10 -20.03 -1.13
N PHE A 12 -10.15 -20.22 -2.07
CA PHE A 12 -9.33 -19.14 -2.63
C PHE A 12 -10.04 -18.26 -3.67
N LEU A 13 -11.19 -18.67 -4.16
CA LEU A 13 -12.06 -17.84 -5.03
C LEU A 13 -13.15 -17.11 -4.25
N ASN A 14 -13.11 -17.16 -2.92
CA ASN A 14 -14.04 -16.43 -2.06
C ASN A 14 -13.38 -15.14 -1.54
N ARG A 15 -13.93 -13.99 -1.94
CA ARG A 15 -13.45 -12.65 -1.57
C ARG A 15 -13.24 -12.50 -0.06
N ARG A 16 -14.20 -12.97 0.76
CA ARG A 16 -14.12 -12.85 2.23
C ARG A 16 -12.95 -13.63 2.79
N ASN A 17 -12.74 -14.86 2.31
CA ASN A 17 -11.69 -15.73 2.81
C ASN A 17 -10.30 -15.18 2.49
N ILE A 18 -10.09 -14.71 1.25
CA ILE A 18 -8.80 -14.12 0.86
C ILE A 18 -8.56 -12.77 1.55
N PHE A 19 -9.62 -11.98 1.85
CA PHE A 19 -9.48 -10.78 2.67
C PHE A 19 -8.98 -11.12 4.07
N ILE A 20 -9.65 -12.07 4.75
CA ILE A 20 -9.26 -12.49 6.11
C ILE A 20 -7.82 -13.04 6.11
N LEU A 21 -7.49 -13.91 5.14
CA LEU A 21 -6.16 -14.47 5.00
C LEU A 21 -5.10 -13.38 4.79
N GLY A 22 -5.34 -12.44 3.87
CA GLY A 22 -4.43 -11.33 3.61
C GLY A 22 -4.28 -10.38 4.80
N PHE A 23 -5.37 -10.10 5.52
CA PHE A 23 -5.35 -9.29 6.74
C PHE A 23 -4.49 -9.94 7.84
N VAL A 24 -4.71 -11.23 8.10
CA VAL A 24 -3.93 -11.99 9.10
C VAL A 24 -2.46 -12.04 8.67
N LEU A 25 -2.17 -12.32 7.39
CA LEU A 25 -0.80 -12.36 6.88
C LEU A 25 -0.11 -10.99 7.06
N THR A 26 -0.77 -9.89 6.68
CA THR A 26 -0.26 -8.53 6.87
C THR A 26 0.05 -8.25 8.34
N PHE A 27 -0.86 -8.60 9.24
CA PHE A 27 -0.67 -8.42 10.66
C PHE A 27 0.54 -9.20 11.19
N VAL A 28 0.66 -10.49 10.82
CA VAL A 28 1.77 -11.36 11.26
C VAL A 28 3.11 -10.86 10.70
N LEU A 29 3.18 -10.52 9.41
CA LEU A 29 4.41 -9.98 8.81
C LEU A 29 4.84 -8.68 9.50
N THR A 30 3.89 -7.77 9.76
CA THR A 30 4.20 -6.52 10.46
C THR A 30 4.67 -6.78 11.89
N LEU A 31 4.04 -7.73 12.59
CA LEU A 31 4.46 -8.12 13.94
C LEU A 31 5.90 -8.64 13.96
N LEU A 32 6.26 -9.48 13.00
CA LEU A 32 7.63 -10.01 12.88
C LEU A 32 8.63 -8.88 12.61
N GLU A 33 8.36 -7.96 11.69
CA GLU A 33 9.27 -6.85 11.39
C GLU A 33 9.43 -5.88 12.57
N VAL A 34 8.32 -5.56 13.25
CA VAL A 34 8.34 -4.70 14.45
C VAL A 34 9.10 -5.37 15.59
N SER A 35 8.89 -6.68 15.83
CA SER A 35 9.58 -7.42 16.89
C SER A 35 11.08 -7.56 16.66
N HIS A 36 11.53 -7.57 15.40
CA HIS A 36 12.95 -7.62 15.03
C HIS A 36 13.59 -6.24 14.85
N GLY A 37 12.85 -5.14 15.04
CA GLY A 37 13.36 -3.78 14.83
C GLY A 37 13.66 -3.43 13.37
N LYS A 38 13.08 -4.18 12.41
CA LYS A 38 13.32 -4.01 10.97
C LYS A 38 12.34 -3.02 10.32
N GLN A 39 12.23 -1.81 10.86
CA GLN A 39 11.25 -0.79 10.47
C GLN A 39 11.93 0.40 9.78
N TYR A 40 13.02 0.16 9.06
CA TYR A 40 13.87 1.24 8.54
C TYR A 40 13.09 2.25 7.67
N ASN A 41 12.28 1.78 6.71
CA ASN A 41 11.51 2.71 5.89
C ASN A 41 10.45 3.49 6.67
N PHE A 42 9.77 2.85 7.63
CA PHE A 42 8.83 3.55 8.49
C PHE A 42 9.54 4.62 9.34
N PHE A 43 10.70 4.29 9.89
CA PHE A 43 11.55 5.24 10.63
C PHE A 43 11.95 6.44 9.74
N THR A 44 12.42 6.18 8.52
CA THR A 44 12.74 7.22 7.53
C THR A 44 11.53 8.10 7.24
N PHE A 45 10.36 7.51 7.01
CA PHE A 45 9.12 8.25 6.76
C PHE A 45 8.70 9.11 7.95
N GLN A 46 8.79 8.56 9.16
CA GLN A 46 8.42 9.25 10.38
C GLN A 46 9.32 10.46 10.62
N ASN A 47 10.63 10.28 10.55
CA ASN A 47 11.58 11.36 10.80
C ASN A 47 11.50 12.44 9.73
N GLY A 48 11.48 12.09 8.44
CA GLY A 48 11.32 13.05 7.36
C GLY A 48 10.00 13.83 7.46
N THR A 49 8.93 13.18 7.94
CA THR A 49 7.66 13.84 8.23
C THR A 49 7.80 14.84 9.39
N PHE A 50 8.44 14.46 10.49
CA PHE A 50 8.62 15.35 11.63
C PHE A 50 9.52 16.54 11.32
N ASP A 51 10.61 16.33 10.58
CA ASP A 51 11.49 17.41 10.12
C ASP A 51 10.71 18.41 9.25
N PHE A 52 9.93 17.90 8.29
CA PHE A 52 9.06 18.77 7.46
C PHE A 52 8.12 19.63 8.31
N TRP A 53 7.43 19.03 9.30
CA TRP A 53 6.49 19.78 10.13
C TRP A 53 7.14 20.72 11.14
N LYS A 54 8.42 20.52 11.47
CA LYS A 54 9.23 21.46 12.26
C LYS A 54 9.83 22.60 11.43
N GLY A 55 9.74 22.54 10.10
CA GLY A 55 10.40 23.47 9.19
C GLY A 55 11.90 23.19 9.06
N GLU A 56 12.35 21.99 9.41
CA GLU A 56 13.71 21.52 9.21
C GLU A 56 13.84 20.87 7.81
N ASP A 57 15.07 20.79 7.29
CA ASP A 57 15.33 20.12 6.00
C ASP A 57 15.26 18.59 6.15
N PRO A 58 14.27 17.91 5.56
CA PRO A 58 14.17 16.46 5.61
C PRO A 58 15.14 15.74 4.65
N TYR A 59 15.80 16.49 3.74
CA TYR A 59 16.66 15.94 2.67
C TYR A 59 18.15 16.01 2.99
N GLY A 60 18.53 16.40 4.21
CA GLY A 60 19.93 16.58 4.60
C GLY A 60 20.78 15.31 4.42
N VAL A 61 22.02 15.46 3.90
CA VAL A 61 22.93 14.38 3.51
C VAL A 61 23.31 13.43 4.68
N GLU A 62 23.16 13.87 5.91
CA GLU A 62 23.43 13.09 7.12
C GLU A 62 22.16 12.48 7.76
N LYS A 63 21.01 12.68 7.11
CA LYS A 63 19.72 12.21 7.59
C LYS A 63 19.20 11.07 6.73
N TYR A 64 18.33 10.35 7.17
CA TYR A 64 17.51 9.16 6.86
C TYR A 64 17.24 8.76 5.40
N ASP A 65 17.89 9.22 4.36
CA ASP A 65 17.56 8.92 2.95
C ASP A 65 16.07 9.20 2.61
N PHE A 66 15.49 10.30 3.14
CA PHE A 66 14.12 10.68 2.82
C PHE A 66 14.05 11.21 1.38
N LEU A 67 13.48 10.43 0.47
CA LEU A 67 13.41 10.68 -0.98
C LEU A 67 11.97 10.94 -1.45
N TYR A 68 11.13 11.51 -0.60
CA TYR A 68 9.71 11.73 -0.87
C TYR A 68 9.38 13.22 -0.90
N GLY A 69 8.40 13.59 -1.76
CA GLY A 69 7.94 14.98 -1.86
C GLY A 69 7.23 15.48 -0.59
N PRO A 70 7.08 16.80 -0.44
CA PRO A 70 6.39 17.41 0.72
C PRO A 70 4.97 16.87 0.92
N LEU A 71 4.26 16.56 -0.16
CA LEU A 71 2.91 15.99 -0.07
C LEU A 71 2.89 14.65 0.67
N PHE A 72 3.95 13.83 0.52
CA PHE A 72 4.07 12.60 1.29
C PHE A 72 4.12 12.89 2.80
N ALA A 73 4.93 13.85 3.26
CA ALA A 73 5.05 14.19 4.67
C ALA A 73 3.71 14.68 5.26
N ILE A 74 2.89 15.37 4.45
CA ILE A 74 1.55 15.79 4.87
C ILE A 74 0.62 14.57 5.02
N LEU A 75 0.60 13.68 4.02
CA LEU A 75 -0.30 12.52 4.01
C LEU A 75 0.13 11.41 4.98
N PHE A 76 1.43 11.30 5.26
CA PHE A 76 1.97 10.31 6.19
C PHE A 76 1.88 10.74 7.66
N ALA A 77 1.67 12.01 7.95
CA ALA A 77 1.61 12.53 9.31
C ALA A 77 0.70 11.73 10.28
N PRO A 78 -0.53 11.33 9.91
CA PRO A 78 -1.38 10.52 10.79
C PRO A 78 -0.72 9.21 11.26
N PHE A 79 0.07 8.58 10.39
CA PHE A 79 0.78 7.34 10.71
C PHE A 79 2.03 7.62 11.55
N ALA A 80 2.78 8.69 11.24
CA ALA A 80 3.98 9.10 11.96
C ALA A 80 3.69 9.38 13.45
N TYR A 81 2.60 10.07 13.75
CA TYR A 81 2.20 10.39 15.12
C TYR A 81 1.75 9.19 15.96
N LEU A 82 1.44 8.04 15.34
CA LEU A 82 1.17 6.79 16.06
C LEU A 82 2.43 6.10 16.61
N GLY A 83 3.61 6.61 16.26
CA GLY A 83 4.90 6.10 16.73
C GLY A 83 5.32 4.77 16.12
N MET A 84 6.54 4.34 16.46
CA MET A 84 7.20 3.16 15.87
C MET A 84 6.55 1.81 16.23
N THR A 85 5.69 1.77 17.23
CA THR A 85 5.03 0.52 17.64
C THR A 85 3.70 0.32 16.93
N VAL A 86 2.84 1.34 16.91
CA VAL A 86 1.47 1.26 16.37
C VAL A 86 1.42 1.68 14.89
N GLY A 87 2.18 2.71 14.55
CA GLY A 87 2.19 3.29 13.19
C GLY A 87 2.42 2.27 12.07
N PRO A 88 3.41 1.36 12.18
CA PRO A 88 3.66 0.32 11.18
C PRO A 88 2.45 -0.59 10.93
N PHE A 89 1.71 -0.98 11.98
CA PHE A 89 0.52 -1.80 11.83
C PHE A 89 -0.58 -1.06 11.09
N VAL A 90 -0.85 0.18 11.49
CA VAL A 90 -1.89 0.99 10.83
C VAL A 90 -1.50 1.27 9.39
N TRP A 91 -0.23 1.58 9.12
CA TRP A 91 0.31 1.78 7.78
C TRP A 91 0.13 0.55 6.88
N ASN A 92 0.60 -0.62 7.32
CA ASN A 92 0.54 -1.84 6.52
C ASN A 92 -0.90 -2.34 6.33
N LEU A 93 -1.75 -2.29 7.37
CA LEU A 93 -3.15 -2.68 7.27
C LEU A 93 -3.96 -1.71 6.39
N PHE A 94 -3.64 -0.41 6.44
CA PHE A 94 -4.21 0.57 5.53
C PHE A 94 -3.83 0.26 4.07
N ASN A 95 -2.54 0.06 3.79
CA ASN A 95 -2.06 -0.28 2.44
C ASN A 95 -2.67 -1.58 1.91
N PHE A 96 -2.73 -2.62 2.75
CA PHE A 96 -3.42 -3.86 2.43
C PHE A 96 -4.88 -3.61 2.04
N SER A 97 -5.62 -2.88 2.88
CA SER A 97 -7.04 -2.64 2.68
C SER A 97 -7.30 -1.83 1.40
N MET A 98 -6.50 -0.79 1.16
CA MET A 98 -6.62 0.04 -0.05
C MET A 98 -6.27 -0.74 -1.32
N PHE A 99 -5.21 -1.55 -1.28
CA PHE A 99 -4.82 -2.39 -2.42
C PHE A 99 -5.88 -3.46 -2.72
N PHE A 100 -6.41 -4.11 -1.70
CA PHE A 100 -7.52 -5.05 -1.83
C PHE A 100 -8.75 -4.37 -2.44
N CYS A 101 -9.16 -3.23 -1.90
CA CYS A 101 -10.27 -2.45 -2.43
C CYS A 101 -10.05 -2.04 -3.89
N ALA A 102 -8.84 -1.62 -4.25
CA ALA A 102 -8.51 -1.22 -5.60
C ALA A 102 -8.73 -2.36 -6.60
N ILE A 103 -8.25 -3.57 -6.30
CA ILE A 103 -8.46 -4.76 -7.16
C ILE A 103 -9.96 -5.09 -7.27
N PHE A 104 -10.69 -5.08 -6.14
CA PHE A 104 -12.11 -5.47 -6.13
C PHE A 104 -13.06 -4.41 -6.72
N THR A 105 -12.56 -3.19 -6.95
CA THR A 105 -13.31 -2.14 -7.67
C THR A 105 -13.02 -2.11 -9.17
N LEU A 106 -12.05 -2.88 -9.67
CA LEU A 106 -11.73 -2.94 -11.09
C LEU A 106 -12.96 -3.30 -11.93
N PRO A 107 -13.27 -2.52 -12.97
CA PRO A 107 -14.36 -2.82 -13.88
C PRO A 107 -13.99 -4.01 -14.78
N ARG A 108 -15.00 -4.60 -15.42
CA ARG A 108 -14.85 -5.65 -16.43
C ARG A 108 -14.23 -6.97 -15.96
N LEU A 109 -13.84 -7.10 -14.69
CA LEU A 109 -13.39 -8.36 -14.12
C LEU A 109 -14.49 -9.04 -13.33
N THR A 110 -14.62 -10.36 -13.52
CA THR A 110 -15.47 -11.20 -12.67
C THR A 110 -14.88 -11.33 -11.27
N GLU A 111 -15.68 -11.69 -10.27
CA GLU A 111 -15.18 -11.88 -8.90
C GLU A 111 -14.06 -12.91 -8.81
N ASN A 112 -14.15 -14.00 -9.59
CA ASN A 112 -13.08 -15.01 -9.65
C ASN A 112 -11.78 -14.42 -10.22
N GLN A 113 -11.86 -13.62 -11.29
CA GLN A 113 -10.68 -12.96 -11.85
C GLN A 113 -10.05 -11.98 -10.86
N LYS A 114 -10.85 -11.21 -10.10
CA LYS A 114 -10.34 -10.32 -9.05
C LYS A 114 -9.64 -11.10 -7.94
N CYS A 115 -10.22 -12.23 -7.50
CA CYS A 115 -9.59 -13.12 -6.53
C CYS A 115 -8.24 -13.65 -7.04
N GLN A 116 -8.19 -14.11 -8.29
CA GLN A 116 -6.95 -14.56 -8.92
C GLN A 116 -5.91 -13.43 -9.02
N THR A 117 -6.32 -12.24 -9.49
CA THR A 117 -5.44 -11.07 -9.58
C THR A 117 -4.84 -10.74 -8.21
N TYR A 118 -5.67 -10.71 -7.17
CA TYR A 118 -5.18 -10.47 -5.82
C TYR A 118 -4.17 -11.55 -5.38
N LEU A 119 -4.45 -12.82 -5.58
CA LEU A 119 -3.56 -13.92 -5.19
C LEU A 119 -2.20 -13.85 -5.91
N TYR A 120 -2.19 -13.53 -7.21
CA TYR A 120 -0.94 -13.34 -7.96
C TYR A 120 -0.11 -12.15 -7.44
N THR A 121 -0.75 -11.07 -7.03
CA THR A 121 -0.07 -9.88 -6.53
C THR A 121 0.24 -9.93 -5.03
N ALA A 122 -0.34 -10.88 -4.30
CA ALA A 122 -0.20 -10.98 -2.84
C ALA A 122 1.26 -11.18 -2.38
N MET A 123 2.09 -11.90 -3.13
CA MET A 123 3.50 -12.08 -2.81
C MET A 123 4.27 -10.76 -2.90
N ILE A 124 4.02 -9.97 -3.96
CA ILE A 124 4.64 -8.65 -4.14
C ILE A 124 4.18 -7.72 -3.03
N LEU A 125 2.88 -7.73 -2.71
CA LEU A 125 2.34 -6.93 -1.61
C LEU A 125 3.00 -7.33 -0.28
N ALA A 126 3.16 -8.62 0.02
CA ALA A 126 3.79 -9.11 1.24
C ALA A 126 5.24 -8.61 1.37
N THR A 127 6.05 -8.70 0.31
CA THR A 127 7.45 -8.22 0.34
C THR A 127 7.54 -6.71 0.55
N THR A 128 6.64 -5.92 -0.06
CA THR A 128 6.60 -4.47 0.15
C THR A 128 6.13 -4.09 1.55
N GLN A 129 5.26 -4.90 2.17
CA GLN A 129 4.81 -4.71 3.55
C GLN A 129 5.91 -5.05 4.57
N MET A 130 6.69 -6.11 4.36
CA MET A 130 7.86 -6.42 5.20
C MET A 130 8.85 -5.25 5.22
N SER A 131 9.05 -4.59 4.09
CA SER A 131 9.92 -3.41 3.99
C SER A 131 9.20 -2.10 4.30
N MET A 132 7.91 -2.12 4.63
CA MET A 132 7.06 -0.92 4.89
C MET A 132 7.14 0.14 3.78
N GLN A 133 7.21 -0.30 2.51
CA GLN A 133 7.44 0.58 1.37
C GLN A 133 6.19 1.41 1.00
N PHE A 134 6.44 2.49 0.25
CA PHE A 134 5.39 3.31 -0.34
C PHE A 134 4.82 2.73 -1.66
N ASN A 135 5.48 1.77 -2.28
CA ASN A 135 5.09 1.21 -3.57
C ASN A 135 3.64 0.70 -3.67
N PRO A 136 3.05 0.07 -2.62
CA PRO A 136 1.64 -0.28 -2.65
C PRO A 136 0.71 0.92 -2.84
N VAL A 137 1.07 2.10 -2.30
CA VAL A 137 0.29 3.34 -2.46
C VAL A 137 0.24 3.73 -3.93
N VAL A 138 1.38 3.76 -4.59
CA VAL A 138 1.47 4.03 -6.04
C VAL A 138 0.56 3.06 -6.79
N ALA A 139 0.71 1.74 -6.54
CA ALA A 139 -0.06 0.73 -7.24
C ALA A 139 -1.58 0.90 -7.08
N TYR A 140 -2.10 1.08 -5.85
CA TYR A 140 -3.55 1.22 -5.69
C TYR A 140 -4.09 2.57 -6.18
N LEU A 141 -3.30 3.65 -6.13
CA LEU A 141 -3.72 4.92 -6.71
C LEU A 141 -3.90 4.82 -8.23
N PHE A 142 -3.00 4.11 -8.93
CA PHE A 142 -3.14 3.84 -10.37
C PHE A 142 -4.35 2.95 -10.68
N LEU A 143 -4.59 1.90 -9.90
CA LEU A 143 -5.76 1.03 -10.08
C LEU A 143 -7.08 1.80 -9.86
N PHE A 144 -7.13 2.68 -8.86
CA PHE A 144 -8.28 3.56 -8.65
C PHE A 144 -8.43 4.60 -9.78
N ALA A 145 -7.32 5.18 -10.23
CA ALA A 145 -7.34 6.12 -11.36
C ALA A 145 -7.88 5.44 -12.62
N PHE A 146 -7.41 4.24 -12.95
CA PHE A 146 -7.95 3.44 -14.04
C PHE A 146 -9.46 3.19 -13.87
N THR A 147 -9.89 2.78 -12.68
CA THR A 147 -11.31 2.56 -12.38
C THR A 147 -12.14 3.83 -12.57
N LEU A 148 -11.61 4.99 -12.20
CA LEU A 148 -12.27 6.28 -12.36
C LEU A 148 -12.35 6.70 -13.82
N LEU A 149 -11.30 6.46 -14.62
CA LEU A 149 -11.31 6.70 -16.07
C LEU A 149 -12.40 5.87 -16.75
N GLU A 150 -12.48 4.58 -16.46
CA GLU A 150 -13.51 3.68 -16.99
C GLU A 150 -14.95 4.10 -16.59
N ARG A 151 -15.09 4.81 -15.49
CA ARG A 151 -16.37 5.38 -15.01
C ARG A 151 -16.65 6.80 -15.54
N GLY A 152 -15.83 7.32 -16.48
CA GLY A 152 -16.00 8.66 -17.05
C GLY A 152 -15.68 9.80 -16.08
N LYS A 153 -14.79 9.57 -15.09
CA LYS A 153 -14.37 10.57 -14.10
C LYS A 153 -12.90 10.96 -14.24
N PRO A 154 -12.48 11.53 -15.40
CA PRO A 154 -11.06 11.78 -15.69
C PRO A 154 -10.42 12.77 -14.72
N PHE A 155 -11.15 13.78 -14.26
CA PHE A 155 -10.63 14.75 -13.28
C PHE A 155 -10.10 14.06 -12.01
N TRP A 156 -10.87 13.17 -11.43
CA TRP A 156 -10.46 12.44 -10.22
C TRP A 156 -9.35 11.44 -10.49
N ALA A 157 -9.34 10.82 -11.67
CA ALA A 157 -8.27 9.92 -12.07
C ALA A 157 -6.93 10.67 -12.16
N ILE A 158 -6.90 11.80 -12.85
CA ILE A 158 -5.70 12.66 -12.95
C ILE A 158 -5.25 13.12 -11.55
N THR A 159 -6.19 13.51 -10.69
CA THR A 159 -5.88 13.91 -9.32
C THR A 159 -5.13 12.82 -8.55
N LEU A 160 -5.56 11.54 -8.66
CA LEU A 160 -4.88 10.43 -7.97
C LEU A 160 -3.46 10.19 -8.53
N ILE A 161 -3.29 10.30 -9.86
CA ILE A 161 -1.97 10.18 -10.51
C ILE A 161 -1.04 11.31 -10.03
N LEU A 162 -1.53 12.55 -9.97
CA LEU A 162 -0.76 13.68 -9.49
C LEU A 162 -0.38 13.53 -8.01
N ILE A 163 -1.30 13.06 -7.16
CA ILE A 163 -0.99 12.75 -5.75
C ILE A 163 0.15 11.75 -5.67
N SER A 164 0.09 10.66 -6.45
CA SER A 164 1.17 9.67 -6.49
C SER A 164 2.51 10.29 -6.90
N GLY A 165 2.50 11.09 -7.98
CA GLY A 165 3.70 11.74 -8.51
C GLY A 165 4.30 12.79 -7.57
N PHE A 166 3.48 13.58 -6.87
CA PHE A 166 3.96 14.55 -5.87
C PHE A 166 4.46 13.90 -4.58
N CYS A 167 4.00 12.69 -4.26
CA CYS A 167 4.57 11.93 -3.14
C CYS A 167 5.89 11.29 -3.52
N LYS A 168 5.99 10.73 -4.73
CA LYS A 168 7.18 10.02 -5.20
C LYS A 168 7.37 10.29 -6.70
N ILE A 169 8.44 11.00 -7.03
CA ILE A 169 8.73 11.47 -8.41
C ILE A 169 8.69 10.33 -9.44
N TYR A 170 9.07 9.12 -9.06
CA TYR A 170 9.01 7.96 -9.96
C TYR A 170 7.60 7.59 -10.44
N GLY A 171 6.56 7.98 -9.73
CA GLY A 171 5.17 7.78 -10.17
C GLY A 171 4.79 8.58 -11.42
N ILE A 172 5.60 9.55 -11.84
CA ILE A 172 5.39 10.34 -13.06
C ILE A 172 5.99 9.63 -14.28
N PHE A 173 7.03 8.84 -14.11
CA PHE A 173 7.78 8.18 -15.20
C PHE A 173 7.21 6.82 -15.61
N GLU A 174 6.20 6.31 -14.94
CA GLU A 174 5.49 5.07 -15.27
C GLU A 174 4.28 5.32 -16.22
N LEU A 175 4.17 6.53 -16.79
CA LEU A 175 3.24 6.89 -17.86
C LEU A 175 3.90 6.68 -19.22
#